data_fb8f60aaaa797113d8e94c6e41196289
#
_entry.id   fb8f60aaaa797113d8e94c6e41196289
#
_cell.length_a   1.000
_cell.length_b   1.000
_cell.length_c   1.000
_cell.angle_alpha   90.00
_cell.angle_beta   90.00
_cell.angle_gamma   90.00
#
_symmetry.space_group_name_H-M   'P 1'
#
loop_
_entity.id
_entity.type
_entity.pdbx_description
1 polymer ?
#
loop_
_entity_poly.entity_id
_entity_poly.type
_entity_poly.pdbx_seq_one_letter_code
_entity_poly.pdbx_strand_id
1 'polypeptide(L)'
;MKSVDELQSYMIHRAEEFLISKDRKLIGWDEILEGGLAPEATVMSWRGEDGGIKSARMGHDVVMTPGNYMYLDFYQADPKTQPYAIGGYTPIKKVYSYDPIPADSLTAEECRHILGVQANTWTEYIQTPEHLEYMMFPRALAVAEIGWTPQELRTWEDFKPRMNAHISRLQGMGVRTFTLSDELEVTMQVDTAGRKIEVILDAEKYPAEIRYTTDGSVPVASSVLYTGPIVVQDSAHIKAAIFRAGVLQGTPTEKKVDYHRAINKPIHYNSKLYSGYMAGGMNALLDGYRGGLTYLDGRWQGYLNDLDCVVDMGEVTDIHKVSSRFMQLIGPGVYQPGEVELLTSEDGESYISQGVIPTTISNTDKDLSFQEYTFNGDWKARYIRIKAKEANKGFIFTDEIVIW
;
A
#
# COMPACT_ATOMS: atom_id res chain seq x y z
N MET A 1 -34.09 -21.91 16.14
CA MET A 1 -33.19 -20.81 15.75
C MET A 1 -32.76 -20.09 17.02
N LYS A 2 -31.46 -19.99 17.23
CA LYS A 2 -30.86 -19.42 18.45
C LYS A 2 -30.10 -18.11 18.19
N SER A 3 -29.86 -17.77 16.90
CA SER A 3 -29.14 -16.55 16.49
C SER A 3 -29.76 -15.95 15.21
N VAL A 4 -29.36 -14.74 14.89
CA VAL A 4 -29.71 -14.05 13.62
C VAL A 4 -29.10 -14.77 12.43
N ASP A 5 -27.87 -15.31 12.59
CA ASP A 5 -27.17 -16.04 11.55
C ASP A 5 -27.89 -17.35 11.19
N GLU A 6 -28.44 -18.08 12.18
CA GLU A 6 -29.28 -19.25 11.92
C GLU A 6 -30.58 -18.89 11.19
N LEU A 7 -31.14 -17.69 11.44
CA LEU A 7 -32.31 -17.20 10.71
C LEU A 7 -31.97 -16.87 9.27
N GLN A 8 -30.83 -16.22 9.03
CA GLN A 8 -30.30 -15.96 7.69
C GLN A 8 -30.10 -17.26 6.93
N SER A 9 -29.38 -18.23 7.53
CA SER A 9 -29.15 -19.55 6.95
C SER A 9 -30.47 -20.25 6.60
N TYR A 10 -31.45 -20.23 7.47
CA TYR A 10 -32.79 -20.79 7.21
C TYR A 10 -33.45 -20.14 5.97
N MET A 11 -33.37 -18.83 5.83
CA MET A 11 -33.94 -18.13 4.67
C MET A 11 -33.18 -18.48 3.38
N ILE A 12 -31.87 -18.58 3.44
CA ILE A 12 -31.02 -18.94 2.29
C ILE A 12 -31.33 -20.38 1.83
N HIS A 13 -31.44 -21.33 2.74
CA HIS A 13 -31.82 -22.71 2.39
C HIS A 13 -33.18 -22.78 1.70
N ARG A 14 -34.18 -22.04 2.16
CA ARG A 14 -35.48 -21.97 1.48
C ARG A 14 -35.40 -21.35 0.09
N ALA A 15 -34.54 -20.32 -0.08
CA ALA A 15 -34.28 -19.72 -1.40
C ALA A 15 -33.59 -20.72 -2.32
N GLU A 16 -32.62 -21.51 -1.81
CA GLU A 16 -31.93 -22.56 -2.59
C GLU A 16 -32.92 -23.63 -3.03
N GLU A 17 -33.76 -24.18 -2.13
CA GLU A 17 -34.78 -25.17 -2.48
C GLU A 17 -35.71 -24.69 -3.60
N PHE A 18 -36.11 -23.40 -3.53
CA PHE A 18 -36.92 -22.80 -4.59
C PHE A 18 -36.16 -22.71 -5.91
N LEU A 19 -34.89 -22.26 -5.89
CA LEU A 19 -34.05 -22.16 -7.08
C LEU A 19 -33.81 -23.53 -7.72
N ILE A 20 -33.48 -24.55 -6.93
CA ILE A 20 -33.32 -25.94 -7.41
C ILE A 20 -34.61 -26.44 -8.06
N SER A 21 -35.81 -26.11 -7.51
CA SER A 21 -37.08 -26.46 -8.13
C SER A 21 -37.32 -25.81 -9.50
N LYS A 22 -36.45 -24.85 -9.87
CA LYS A 22 -36.46 -24.13 -11.17
C LYS A 22 -35.21 -24.44 -12.01
N ASP A 23 -34.49 -25.52 -11.71
CA ASP A 23 -33.23 -25.89 -12.37
C ASP A 23 -32.18 -24.74 -12.33
N ARG A 24 -32.08 -24.07 -11.19
CA ARG A 24 -31.10 -23.00 -10.93
C ARG A 24 -30.32 -23.29 -9.66
N LYS A 25 -29.04 -22.90 -9.64
CA LYS A 25 -28.20 -22.94 -8.45
C LYS A 25 -28.18 -21.58 -7.76
N LEU A 26 -28.06 -21.61 -6.44
CA LEU A 26 -27.87 -20.42 -5.63
C LEU A 26 -26.41 -19.94 -5.80
N ILE A 27 -26.25 -18.65 -5.98
CA ILE A 27 -24.97 -17.95 -5.76
C ILE A 27 -25.21 -16.80 -4.77
N GLY A 28 -24.37 -16.68 -3.77
CA GLY A 28 -24.50 -15.64 -2.75
C GLY A 28 -23.17 -15.08 -2.30
N TRP A 29 -23.23 -13.89 -1.74
CA TRP A 29 -22.08 -13.26 -1.09
C TRP A 29 -21.60 -14.11 0.11
N ASP A 30 -20.37 -13.93 0.55
CA ASP A 30 -19.75 -14.81 1.55
C ASP A 30 -20.40 -14.74 2.95
N GLU A 31 -21.37 -13.83 3.19
CA GLU A 31 -22.23 -13.86 4.37
C GLU A 31 -23.08 -15.13 4.48
N ILE A 32 -23.36 -15.80 3.34
CA ILE A 32 -24.11 -17.08 3.39
C ILE A 32 -23.36 -18.21 4.11
N LEU A 33 -22.06 -18.02 4.41
CA LEU A 33 -21.28 -18.90 5.27
C LEU A 33 -21.67 -18.83 6.75
N GLU A 34 -22.34 -17.75 7.15
CA GLU A 34 -22.75 -17.51 8.52
C GLU A 34 -24.01 -18.33 8.83
N GLY A 35 -23.99 -19.06 9.94
CA GLY A 35 -25.11 -19.92 10.35
C GLY A 35 -25.29 -21.23 9.57
N GLY A 36 -24.45 -21.50 8.58
CA GLY A 36 -24.44 -22.74 7.78
C GLY A 36 -24.73 -22.50 6.30
N LEU A 37 -23.84 -23.02 5.44
CA LEU A 37 -23.95 -22.89 3.99
C LEU A 37 -24.95 -23.89 3.42
N ALA A 38 -25.78 -23.45 2.48
CA ALA A 38 -26.69 -24.30 1.73
C ALA A 38 -25.91 -25.27 0.83
N PRO A 39 -26.33 -26.54 0.67
CA PRO A 39 -25.50 -27.63 0.13
C PRO A 39 -24.93 -27.44 -1.25
N GLU A 40 -25.67 -26.77 -2.17
CA GLU A 40 -25.23 -26.55 -3.55
C GLU A 40 -24.87 -25.10 -3.87
N ALA A 41 -24.77 -24.26 -2.84
CA ALA A 41 -24.53 -22.84 -3.02
C ALA A 41 -23.11 -22.59 -3.51
N THR A 42 -22.98 -21.66 -4.48
CA THR A 42 -21.73 -21.04 -4.90
C THR A 42 -21.50 -19.79 -4.08
N VAL A 43 -20.27 -19.54 -3.63
CA VAL A 43 -19.91 -18.42 -2.76
C VAL A 43 -19.14 -17.35 -3.53
N MET A 44 -19.57 -16.09 -3.40
CA MET A 44 -18.84 -14.92 -3.89
C MET A 44 -18.06 -14.31 -2.73
N SER A 45 -16.72 -14.45 -2.74
CA SER A 45 -15.86 -13.98 -1.67
C SER A 45 -15.48 -12.52 -1.87
N TRP A 46 -16.15 -11.59 -1.17
CA TRP A 46 -15.93 -10.15 -1.35
C TRP A 46 -15.21 -9.47 -0.17
N ARG A 47 -15.39 -9.99 1.06
CA ARG A 47 -14.75 -9.45 2.28
C ARG A 47 -13.25 -9.77 2.37
N GLY A 48 -12.71 -10.39 1.35
CA GLY A 48 -11.32 -10.86 1.21
C GLY A 48 -11.30 -12.24 0.58
N GLU A 49 -10.25 -12.99 0.80
CA GLU A 49 -10.06 -14.35 0.25
C GLU A 49 -10.55 -15.46 1.20
N ASP A 50 -10.62 -15.16 2.51
CA ASP A 50 -10.91 -16.18 3.55
C ASP A 50 -12.24 -16.89 3.33
N GLY A 51 -13.27 -16.17 2.90
CA GLY A 51 -14.58 -16.74 2.58
C GLY A 51 -14.49 -17.77 1.44
N GLY A 52 -13.75 -17.42 0.39
CA GLY A 52 -13.49 -18.30 -0.75
C GLY A 52 -12.67 -19.52 -0.37
N ILE A 53 -11.57 -19.35 0.35
CA ILE A 53 -10.72 -20.44 0.86
C ILE A 53 -11.53 -21.41 1.70
N LYS A 54 -12.34 -20.89 2.65
CA LYS A 54 -13.19 -21.71 3.49
C LYS A 54 -14.20 -22.51 2.67
N SER A 55 -14.85 -21.88 1.69
CA SER A 55 -15.87 -22.51 0.83
C SER A 55 -15.27 -23.59 -0.06
N ALA A 56 -14.12 -23.33 -0.68
CA ALA A 56 -13.40 -24.30 -1.52
C ALA A 56 -12.99 -25.55 -0.70
N ARG A 57 -12.51 -25.38 0.53
CA ARG A 57 -12.23 -26.47 1.46
C ARG A 57 -13.46 -27.31 1.84
N MET A 58 -14.63 -26.71 1.82
CA MET A 58 -15.92 -27.39 2.06
C MET A 58 -16.47 -28.06 0.79
N GLY A 59 -15.80 -27.93 -0.37
CA GLY A 59 -16.21 -28.49 -1.65
C GLY A 59 -17.27 -27.64 -2.39
N HIS A 60 -17.41 -26.36 -2.05
CA HIS A 60 -18.31 -25.44 -2.76
C HIS A 60 -17.56 -24.62 -3.80
N ASP A 61 -18.23 -24.39 -4.92
CA ASP A 61 -17.73 -23.51 -5.95
C ASP A 61 -17.64 -22.06 -5.46
N VAL A 62 -16.63 -21.32 -5.96
CA VAL A 62 -16.29 -19.98 -5.50
C VAL A 62 -16.04 -19.06 -6.68
N VAL A 63 -16.56 -17.84 -6.59
CA VAL A 63 -16.16 -16.71 -7.42
C VAL A 63 -15.38 -15.73 -6.54
N MET A 64 -14.14 -15.44 -6.90
CA MET A 64 -13.29 -14.51 -6.15
C MET A 64 -13.58 -13.07 -6.59
N THR A 65 -13.99 -12.24 -5.64
CA THR A 65 -14.33 -10.83 -5.88
C THR A 65 -13.93 -9.92 -4.72
N PRO A 66 -12.68 -10.06 -4.14
CA PRO A 66 -12.29 -9.34 -2.95
C PRO A 66 -12.29 -7.82 -3.17
N GLY A 67 -12.95 -7.10 -2.27
CA GLY A 67 -13.22 -5.67 -2.42
C GLY A 67 -11.96 -4.81 -2.54
N ASN A 68 -10.86 -5.23 -1.93
CA ASN A 68 -9.58 -4.53 -2.02
C ASN A 68 -8.89 -4.61 -3.39
N TYR A 69 -9.34 -5.52 -4.29
CA TYR A 69 -8.82 -5.67 -5.65
C TYR A 69 -9.87 -5.49 -6.74
N MET A 70 -11.11 -5.97 -6.50
CA MET A 70 -12.12 -6.17 -7.54
C MET A 70 -13.27 -5.17 -7.52
N TYR A 71 -13.24 -4.15 -6.63
CA TYR A 71 -14.25 -3.11 -6.59
C TYR A 71 -13.83 -1.93 -7.48
N LEU A 72 -14.44 -1.85 -8.65
CA LEU A 72 -14.14 -0.82 -9.65
C LEU A 72 -14.94 0.48 -9.44
N ASP A 73 -15.75 0.57 -8.41
CA ASP A 73 -16.36 1.79 -7.90
C ASP A 73 -15.44 2.56 -6.94
N PHE A 74 -14.26 2.01 -6.61
CA PHE A 74 -13.23 2.67 -5.81
C PHE A 74 -12.34 3.59 -6.66
N TYR A 75 -11.69 4.57 -6.01
CA TYR A 75 -10.75 5.45 -6.66
C TYR A 75 -9.61 4.68 -7.33
N GLN A 76 -9.19 5.14 -8.50
CA GLN A 76 -8.10 4.53 -9.27
C GLN A 76 -6.84 5.42 -9.35
N ALA A 77 -6.93 6.67 -8.85
CA ALA A 77 -5.84 7.62 -8.67
C ALA A 77 -6.11 8.52 -7.46
N ASP A 78 -5.35 9.60 -7.26
CA ASP A 78 -5.56 10.57 -6.17
C ASP A 78 -7.02 11.08 -6.18
N PRO A 79 -7.79 10.88 -5.08
CA PRO A 79 -9.18 11.33 -4.98
C PRO A 79 -9.40 12.81 -5.33
N LYS A 80 -8.40 13.66 -5.10
CA LYS A 80 -8.48 15.10 -5.41
C LYS A 80 -8.57 15.40 -6.92
N THR A 81 -8.13 14.44 -7.75
CA THR A 81 -8.10 14.56 -9.22
C THR A 81 -9.18 13.74 -9.91
N GLN A 82 -10.02 13.03 -9.13
CA GLN A 82 -10.99 12.07 -9.64
C GLN A 82 -12.43 12.55 -9.43
N PRO A 83 -13.40 12.09 -10.24
CA PRO A 83 -14.79 12.16 -9.88
C PRO A 83 -15.07 11.52 -8.52
N TYR A 84 -16.06 12.01 -7.80
CA TYR A 84 -16.40 11.48 -6.48
C TYR A 84 -16.77 10.00 -6.55
N ALA A 85 -16.18 9.20 -5.65
CA ALA A 85 -16.43 7.77 -5.50
C ALA A 85 -16.72 7.42 -4.03
N ILE A 86 -17.19 6.21 -3.76
CA ILE A 86 -17.54 5.76 -2.40
C ILE A 86 -16.32 5.76 -1.44
N GLY A 87 -15.11 5.68 -1.98
CA GLY A 87 -13.85 5.56 -1.23
C GLY A 87 -13.00 4.42 -1.78
N GLY A 88 -12.14 3.86 -0.94
CA GLY A 88 -11.21 2.80 -1.33
C GLY A 88 -10.17 3.26 -2.35
N TYR A 89 -9.26 2.33 -2.73
CA TYR A 89 -8.21 2.61 -3.72
C TYR A 89 -7.81 1.33 -4.45
N THR A 90 -8.17 1.23 -5.73
CA THR A 90 -7.89 0.10 -6.60
C THR A 90 -7.34 0.57 -7.96
N PRO A 91 -6.08 1.05 -8.02
CA PRO A 91 -5.43 1.39 -9.28
C PRO A 91 -5.23 0.14 -10.14
N ILE A 92 -5.09 0.32 -11.45
CA ILE A 92 -5.04 -0.79 -12.41
C ILE A 92 -3.93 -1.81 -12.11
N LYS A 93 -2.76 -1.38 -11.66
CA LYS A 93 -1.65 -2.27 -11.30
C LYS A 93 -1.99 -3.16 -10.11
N LYS A 94 -2.74 -2.62 -9.13
CA LYS A 94 -3.24 -3.39 -7.99
C LYS A 94 -4.27 -4.44 -8.44
N VAL A 95 -5.20 -4.09 -9.32
CA VAL A 95 -6.14 -5.05 -9.92
C VAL A 95 -5.37 -6.15 -10.64
N TYR A 96 -4.40 -5.79 -11.48
CA TYR A 96 -3.58 -6.73 -12.25
C TYR A 96 -2.71 -7.65 -11.38
N SER A 97 -2.27 -7.20 -10.21
CA SER A 97 -1.45 -7.99 -9.29
C SER A 97 -2.21 -9.11 -8.59
N TYR A 98 -3.53 -9.11 -8.66
CA TYR A 98 -4.34 -10.11 -7.98
C TYR A 98 -4.22 -11.49 -8.64
N ASP A 99 -4.06 -12.53 -7.81
CA ASP A 99 -4.19 -13.92 -8.21
C ASP A 99 -5.46 -14.51 -7.61
N PRO A 100 -6.44 -14.90 -8.44
CA PRO A 100 -7.69 -15.47 -7.93
C PRO A 100 -7.54 -16.87 -7.31
N ILE A 101 -6.40 -17.54 -7.51
CA ILE A 101 -6.17 -18.90 -7.01
C ILE A 101 -5.18 -18.86 -5.85
N PRO A 102 -5.64 -18.92 -4.56
CA PRO A 102 -4.76 -18.88 -3.39
C PRO A 102 -4.06 -20.24 -3.18
N ALA A 103 -3.16 -20.60 -4.11
CA ALA A 103 -2.48 -21.88 -4.16
C ALA A 103 -1.63 -22.20 -2.91
N ASP A 104 -1.17 -21.17 -2.18
CA ASP A 104 -0.44 -21.33 -0.92
C ASP A 104 -1.36 -21.77 0.24
N SER A 105 -2.68 -21.59 0.09
CA SER A 105 -3.69 -21.88 1.12
C SER A 105 -4.58 -23.08 0.79
N LEU A 106 -4.60 -23.53 -0.47
CA LEU A 106 -5.47 -24.60 -0.96
C LEU A 106 -4.66 -25.71 -1.62
N THR A 107 -5.16 -26.94 -1.52
CA THR A 107 -4.66 -28.05 -2.31
C THR A 107 -5.08 -27.92 -3.78
N ALA A 108 -4.42 -28.64 -4.68
CA ALA A 108 -4.77 -28.63 -6.11
C ALA A 108 -6.22 -29.08 -6.39
N GLU A 109 -6.79 -29.95 -5.54
CA GLU A 109 -8.20 -30.35 -5.67
C GLU A 109 -9.13 -29.24 -5.22
N GLU A 110 -8.85 -28.60 -4.08
CA GLU A 110 -9.63 -27.48 -3.56
C GLU A 110 -9.58 -26.27 -4.50
N CYS A 111 -8.44 -26.01 -5.16
CA CYS A 111 -8.31 -24.95 -6.19
C CYS A 111 -9.28 -25.11 -7.35
N ARG A 112 -9.73 -26.34 -7.67
CA ARG A 112 -10.69 -26.58 -8.77
C ARG A 112 -12.07 -25.99 -8.49
N HIS A 113 -12.38 -25.69 -7.23
CA HIS A 113 -13.62 -25.02 -6.86
C HIS A 113 -13.57 -23.51 -7.14
N ILE A 114 -12.40 -22.93 -7.39
CA ILE A 114 -12.30 -21.53 -7.78
C ILE A 114 -12.69 -21.40 -9.26
N LEU A 115 -13.93 -20.99 -9.53
CA LEU A 115 -14.47 -20.84 -10.89
C LEU A 115 -13.84 -19.71 -11.68
N GLY A 116 -13.34 -18.69 -10.94
CA GLY A 116 -12.72 -17.52 -11.55
C GLY A 116 -12.89 -16.27 -10.70
N VAL A 117 -12.79 -15.11 -11.37
CA VAL A 117 -12.80 -13.78 -10.76
C VAL A 117 -13.98 -12.96 -11.28
N GLN A 118 -14.51 -12.09 -10.45
CA GLN A 118 -15.51 -11.08 -10.81
C GLN A 118 -15.09 -9.72 -10.27
N ALA A 119 -15.33 -8.67 -11.04
CA ALA A 119 -15.24 -7.30 -10.54
C ALA A 119 -16.64 -6.72 -10.31
N ASN A 120 -16.77 -5.88 -9.29
CA ASN A 120 -17.98 -5.20 -8.92
C ASN A 120 -17.86 -3.70 -9.21
N THR A 121 -18.96 -3.10 -9.67
CA THR A 121 -19.05 -1.66 -9.89
C THR A 121 -20.42 -1.20 -9.37
N TRP A 122 -20.46 -0.81 -8.10
CA TRP A 122 -21.67 -0.32 -7.44
C TRP A 122 -21.92 1.13 -7.86
N THR A 123 -23.17 1.47 -8.10
CA THR A 123 -23.54 2.72 -8.81
C THR A 123 -24.09 3.81 -7.92
N GLU A 124 -23.96 3.72 -6.59
CA GLU A 124 -24.45 4.73 -5.65
C GLU A 124 -23.90 6.13 -5.95
N TYR A 125 -22.69 6.21 -6.48
CA TYR A 125 -22.01 7.47 -6.84
C TYR A 125 -21.74 7.61 -8.33
N ILE A 126 -22.16 6.64 -9.16
CA ILE A 126 -21.97 6.63 -10.61
C ILE A 126 -23.28 7.03 -11.27
N GLN A 127 -23.34 8.25 -11.79
CA GLN A 127 -24.59 8.86 -12.24
C GLN A 127 -24.86 8.75 -13.75
N THR A 128 -23.81 8.49 -14.56
CA THR A 128 -23.92 8.47 -16.03
C THR A 128 -23.19 7.28 -16.62
N PRO A 129 -23.56 6.83 -17.83
CA PRO A 129 -22.81 5.79 -18.55
C PRO A 129 -21.33 6.15 -18.76
N GLU A 130 -21.01 7.39 -19.06
CA GLU A 130 -19.64 7.87 -19.23
C GLU A 130 -18.82 7.77 -17.95
N HIS A 131 -19.46 8.03 -16.79
CA HIS A 131 -18.83 7.83 -15.49
C HIS A 131 -18.60 6.35 -15.21
N LEU A 132 -19.54 5.46 -15.57
CA LEU A 132 -19.38 4.03 -15.46
C LEU A 132 -18.20 3.54 -16.32
N GLU A 133 -18.12 3.94 -17.58
CA GLU A 133 -17.03 3.62 -18.48
C GLU A 133 -15.67 4.07 -17.91
N TYR A 134 -15.61 5.30 -17.39
CA TYR A 134 -14.43 5.85 -16.73
C TYR A 134 -14.00 5.00 -15.53
N MET A 135 -14.93 4.55 -14.71
CA MET A 135 -14.63 3.73 -13.53
C MET A 135 -14.21 2.30 -13.91
N MET A 136 -14.78 1.74 -14.96
CA MET A 136 -14.47 0.36 -15.39
C MET A 136 -13.16 0.27 -16.18
N PHE A 137 -12.92 1.17 -17.14
CA PHE A 137 -11.79 1.05 -18.07
C PHE A 137 -10.65 2.01 -17.70
N PRO A 138 -9.39 1.50 -17.71
CA PRO A 138 -8.92 0.22 -18.25
C PRO A 138 -8.95 -0.97 -17.28
N ARG A 139 -9.39 -0.84 -16.02
CA ARG A 139 -9.29 -1.91 -15.01
C ARG A 139 -9.99 -3.20 -15.41
N ALA A 140 -11.09 -3.12 -16.15
CA ALA A 140 -11.76 -4.29 -16.72
C ALA A 140 -10.87 -5.11 -17.65
N LEU A 141 -9.88 -4.49 -18.32
CA LEU A 141 -8.88 -5.21 -19.12
C LEU A 141 -7.96 -6.05 -18.23
N ALA A 142 -7.58 -5.52 -17.06
CA ALA A 142 -6.80 -6.26 -16.09
C ALA A 142 -7.59 -7.45 -15.51
N VAL A 143 -8.87 -7.24 -15.18
CA VAL A 143 -9.76 -8.33 -14.73
C VAL A 143 -9.86 -9.43 -15.78
N ALA A 144 -10.02 -9.08 -17.06
CA ALA A 144 -10.05 -10.05 -18.15
C ALA A 144 -8.72 -10.83 -18.24
N GLU A 145 -7.58 -10.13 -18.15
CA GLU A 145 -6.27 -10.78 -18.22
C GLU A 145 -6.07 -11.78 -17.08
N ILE A 146 -6.36 -11.39 -15.82
CA ILE A 146 -6.17 -12.29 -14.68
C ILE A 146 -7.16 -13.46 -14.66
N GLY A 147 -8.31 -13.32 -15.30
CA GLY A 147 -9.29 -14.40 -15.44
C GLY A 147 -8.99 -15.40 -16.56
N TRP A 148 -8.20 -15.01 -17.56
CA TRP A 148 -7.94 -15.84 -18.73
C TRP A 148 -6.50 -16.34 -18.86
N THR A 149 -5.54 -15.64 -18.20
CA THR A 149 -4.11 -15.94 -18.35
C THR A 149 -3.55 -16.51 -17.05
N PRO A 150 -2.94 -17.70 -17.05
CA PRO A 150 -2.27 -18.26 -15.88
C PRO A 150 -1.24 -17.28 -15.28
N GLN A 151 -1.09 -17.29 -13.97
CA GLN A 151 -0.26 -16.32 -13.24
C GLN A 151 1.20 -16.33 -13.74
N GLU A 152 1.76 -17.51 -13.99
CA GLU A 152 3.13 -17.69 -14.45
C GLU A 152 3.43 -17.11 -15.83
N LEU A 153 2.38 -16.83 -16.62
CA LEU A 153 2.48 -16.19 -17.94
C LEU A 153 2.18 -14.69 -17.91
N ARG A 154 1.82 -14.13 -16.76
CA ARG A 154 1.46 -12.73 -16.61
C ARG A 154 2.64 -11.89 -16.15
N THR A 155 2.97 -10.85 -16.90
CA THR A 155 3.90 -9.79 -16.46
C THR A 155 3.29 -8.43 -16.74
N TRP A 156 3.52 -7.49 -15.85
CA TRP A 156 3.05 -6.11 -16.02
C TRP A 156 3.66 -5.45 -17.23
N GLU A 157 4.92 -5.75 -17.53
CA GLU A 157 5.68 -5.21 -18.66
C GLU A 157 5.08 -5.63 -20.01
N ASP A 158 4.56 -6.86 -20.11
CA ASP A 158 3.86 -7.34 -21.31
C ASP A 158 2.43 -6.82 -21.39
N PHE A 159 1.72 -6.76 -20.27
CA PHE A 159 0.34 -6.26 -20.22
C PHE A 159 0.25 -4.76 -20.54
N LYS A 160 1.15 -3.95 -20.01
CA LYS A 160 1.13 -2.48 -20.12
C LYS A 160 1.04 -1.96 -21.56
N PRO A 161 1.88 -2.38 -22.53
CA PRO A 161 1.74 -1.95 -23.92
C PRO A 161 0.42 -2.39 -24.57
N ARG A 162 -0.06 -3.61 -24.29
CA ARG A 162 -1.35 -4.11 -24.79
C ARG A 162 -2.52 -3.32 -24.20
N MET A 163 -2.50 -3.03 -22.90
CA MET A 163 -3.48 -2.17 -22.24
C MET A 163 -3.55 -0.78 -22.88
N ASN A 164 -2.41 -0.13 -23.12
CA ASN A 164 -2.37 1.20 -23.74
C ASN A 164 -2.93 1.19 -25.17
N ALA A 165 -2.65 0.12 -25.93
CA ALA A 165 -3.24 -0.07 -27.28
C ALA A 165 -4.77 -0.26 -27.22
N HIS A 166 -5.27 -1.01 -26.22
CA HIS A 166 -6.71 -1.20 -26.00
C HIS A 166 -7.41 0.08 -25.54
N ILE A 167 -6.78 0.89 -24.67
CA ILE A 167 -7.32 2.23 -24.28
C ILE A 167 -7.54 3.07 -25.55
N SER A 168 -6.54 3.15 -26.43
CA SER A 168 -6.65 3.91 -27.69
C SER A 168 -7.79 3.39 -28.56
N ARG A 169 -7.97 2.07 -28.64
CA ARG A 169 -9.08 1.46 -29.38
C ARG A 169 -10.43 1.80 -28.77
N LEU A 170 -10.59 1.66 -27.46
CA LEU A 170 -11.82 2.00 -26.73
C LEU A 170 -12.20 3.47 -26.92
N GLN A 171 -11.24 4.39 -26.79
CA GLN A 171 -11.43 5.81 -27.04
C GLN A 171 -11.85 6.10 -28.50
N GLY A 172 -11.25 5.40 -29.47
CA GLY A 172 -11.66 5.46 -30.87
C GLY A 172 -13.10 4.95 -31.12
N MET A 173 -13.63 4.12 -30.23
CA MET A 173 -15.03 3.66 -30.23
C MET A 173 -15.97 4.60 -29.46
N GLY A 174 -15.46 5.69 -28.88
CA GLY A 174 -16.23 6.65 -28.10
C GLY A 174 -16.36 6.32 -26.61
N VAL A 175 -15.70 5.27 -26.12
CA VAL A 175 -15.71 4.88 -24.70
C VAL A 175 -14.89 5.86 -23.86
N ARG A 176 -15.45 6.31 -22.76
CA ARG A 176 -14.82 7.25 -21.81
C ARG A 176 -13.92 6.53 -20.81
N THR A 177 -12.72 6.15 -21.24
CA THR A 177 -11.76 5.49 -20.34
C THR A 177 -11.14 6.47 -19.35
N PHE A 178 -10.72 5.96 -18.19
CA PHE A 178 -9.82 6.67 -17.29
C PHE A 178 -8.54 7.10 -18.05
N THR A 179 -8.09 8.31 -17.78
CA THR A 179 -6.82 8.79 -18.31
C THR A 179 -5.70 8.36 -17.38
N LEU A 180 -4.83 7.44 -17.86
CA LEU A 180 -3.66 7.00 -17.10
C LEU A 180 -2.84 8.18 -16.59
N SER A 181 -2.30 8.03 -15.38
CA SER A 181 -1.51 9.06 -14.74
C SER A 181 -0.21 9.36 -15.52
N ASP A 182 0.22 10.63 -15.47
CA ASP A 182 1.60 11.02 -15.82
C ASP A 182 2.53 11.00 -14.60
N GLU A 183 2.04 10.60 -13.43
CA GLU A 183 2.85 10.39 -12.25
C GLU A 183 3.57 9.04 -12.33
N LEU A 184 4.76 9.00 -11.73
CA LEU A 184 5.56 7.79 -11.67
C LEU A 184 5.29 7.03 -10.36
N GLU A 185 5.12 5.73 -10.47
CA GLU A 185 5.23 4.84 -9.32
C GLU A 185 6.71 4.68 -8.97
N VAL A 186 7.02 4.80 -7.69
CA VAL A 186 8.38 4.62 -7.17
C VAL A 186 8.37 3.44 -6.22
N THR A 187 9.04 2.36 -6.61
CA THR A 187 9.33 1.22 -5.73
C THR A 187 10.79 1.22 -5.32
N MET A 188 11.09 0.71 -4.13
CA MET A 188 12.45 0.58 -3.63
C MET A 188 12.73 -0.86 -3.25
N GLN A 189 13.97 -1.28 -3.45
CA GLN A 189 14.49 -2.57 -3.00
C GLN A 189 15.76 -2.32 -2.20
N VAL A 190 15.77 -2.73 -0.93
CA VAL A 190 16.92 -2.55 -0.03
C VAL A 190 17.77 -3.81 -0.08
N ASP A 191 18.99 -3.66 -0.58
CA ASP A 191 20.03 -4.71 -0.59
C ASP A 191 21.02 -4.43 0.53
N THR A 192 20.82 -5.09 1.68
CA THR A 192 21.69 -4.94 2.85
C THR A 192 23.07 -5.56 2.65
N ALA A 193 23.18 -6.61 1.82
CA ALA A 193 24.45 -7.26 1.51
C ALA A 193 25.32 -6.39 0.59
N GLY A 194 24.70 -5.81 -0.45
CA GLY A 194 25.35 -4.88 -1.37
C GLY A 194 25.43 -3.44 -0.86
N ARG A 195 24.87 -3.14 0.31
CA ARG A 195 24.82 -1.81 0.92
C ARG A 195 24.29 -0.74 -0.03
N LYS A 196 23.12 -0.98 -0.59
CA LYS A 196 22.47 -0.09 -1.55
C LYS A 196 20.95 -0.17 -1.46
N ILE A 197 20.31 0.88 -1.96
CA ILE A 197 18.86 0.89 -2.27
C ILE A 197 18.75 1.03 -3.78
N GLU A 198 17.99 0.16 -4.41
CA GLU A 198 17.63 0.27 -5.82
C GLU A 198 16.25 0.92 -5.93
N VAL A 199 16.19 2.08 -6.61
CA VAL A 199 14.95 2.81 -6.84
C VAL A 199 14.47 2.52 -8.25
N ILE A 200 13.29 1.92 -8.34
CA ILE A 200 12.64 1.51 -9.58
C ILE A 200 11.51 2.50 -9.87
N LEU A 201 11.55 3.07 -11.07
CA LEU A 201 10.54 4.00 -11.57
C LEU A 201 9.68 3.28 -12.60
N ASP A 202 8.37 3.37 -12.48
CA ASP A 202 7.43 2.84 -13.46
C ASP A 202 6.36 3.88 -13.82
N ALA A 203 5.85 3.79 -15.04
CA ALA A 203 4.80 4.63 -15.57
C ALA A 203 3.64 3.76 -16.09
N GLU A 204 2.41 4.15 -15.82
CA GLU A 204 1.23 3.47 -16.39
C GLU A 204 1.14 3.67 -17.91
N LYS A 205 1.55 4.85 -18.40
CA LYS A 205 1.56 5.17 -19.84
C LYS A 205 2.73 4.51 -20.55
N TYR A 206 2.48 4.03 -21.78
CA TYR A 206 3.49 3.41 -22.63
C TYR A 206 3.39 3.95 -24.08
N PRO A 207 4.52 4.26 -24.74
CA PRO A 207 5.88 4.33 -24.18
C PRO A 207 6.05 5.53 -23.26
N ALA A 208 6.96 5.43 -22.28
CA ALA A 208 7.31 6.52 -21.38
C ALA A 208 8.81 6.86 -21.47
N GLU A 209 9.14 8.10 -21.77
CA GLU A 209 10.50 8.64 -21.62
C GLU A 209 10.60 9.23 -20.20
N ILE A 210 11.23 8.49 -19.27
CA ILE A 210 11.41 8.92 -17.89
C ILE A 210 12.79 9.56 -17.74
N ARG A 211 12.84 10.78 -17.18
CA ARG A 211 14.09 11.44 -16.82
C ARG A 211 14.12 11.77 -15.35
N TYR A 212 15.31 11.75 -14.76
CA TYR A 212 15.46 11.95 -13.34
C TYR A 212 16.71 12.75 -12.96
N THR A 213 16.72 13.23 -11.71
CA THR A 213 17.84 13.83 -10.98
C THR A 213 17.99 13.15 -9.63
N THR A 214 19.14 13.26 -8.98
CA THR A 214 19.42 12.70 -7.65
C THR A 214 19.74 13.74 -6.59
N ASP A 215 19.72 15.02 -6.98
CA ASP A 215 20.03 16.19 -6.14
C ASP A 215 18.79 17.00 -5.72
N GLY A 216 17.58 16.54 -6.12
CA GLY A 216 16.32 17.23 -5.86
C GLY A 216 15.99 18.35 -6.84
N SER A 217 16.83 18.61 -7.84
CA SER A 217 16.50 19.54 -8.92
C SER A 217 15.37 18.98 -9.79
N VAL A 218 14.55 19.88 -10.39
CA VAL A 218 13.48 19.44 -11.30
C VAL A 218 14.12 18.91 -12.59
N PRO A 219 13.79 17.67 -13.02
CA PRO A 219 14.35 17.14 -14.26
C PRO A 219 13.93 17.94 -15.47
N VAL A 220 14.86 18.05 -16.42
CA VAL A 220 14.67 18.70 -17.73
C VAL A 220 14.92 17.69 -18.86
N ALA A 221 14.62 18.07 -20.10
CA ALA A 221 14.77 17.18 -21.25
C ALA A 221 16.20 16.62 -21.46
N SER A 222 17.22 17.29 -20.92
CA SER A 222 18.61 16.86 -20.94
C SER A 222 19.05 16.09 -19.69
N SER A 223 18.17 15.91 -18.68
CA SER A 223 18.47 15.13 -17.50
C SER A 223 18.68 13.65 -17.83
N VAL A 224 19.21 12.87 -16.89
CA VAL A 224 19.52 11.45 -17.10
C VAL A 224 18.29 10.69 -17.53
N LEU A 225 18.39 9.90 -18.59
CA LEU A 225 17.34 9.00 -19.04
C LEU A 225 17.30 7.77 -18.13
N TYR A 226 16.13 7.44 -17.64
CA TYR A 226 15.95 6.22 -16.85
C TYR A 226 15.94 4.98 -17.78
N THR A 227 16.88 4.09 -17.56
CA THR A 227 17.03 2.83 -18.31
C THR A 227 17.05 1.59 -17.43
N GLY A 228 16.93 1.76 -16.13
CA GLY A 228 16.94 0.70 -15.12
C GLY A 228 17.09 1.28 -13.72
N PRO A 229 17.10 0.43 -12.67
CA PRO A 229 17.10 0.87 -11.28
C PRO A 229 18.19 1.90 -10.95
N ILE A 230 17.82 2.95 -10.22
CA ILE A 230 18.75 3.97 -9.71
C ILE A 230 19.36 3.42 -8.42
N VAL A 231 20.68 3.26 -8.42
CA VAL A 231 21.42 2.74 -7.26
C VAL A 231 21.80 3.87 -6.32
N VAL A 232 21.37 3.78 -5.06
CA VAL A 232 21.68 4.72 -3.97
C VAL A 232 22.48 3.99 -2.90
N GLN A 233 23.70 4.44 -2.61
CA GLN A 233 24.59 3.84 -1.60
C GLN A 233 24.78 4.73 -0.36
N ASP A 234 24.23 5.93 -0.39
CA ASP A 234 24.31 6.91 0.67
C ASP A 234 22.95 7.62 0.79
N SER A 235 22.87 8.86 0.34
CA SER A 235 21.62 9.65 0.34
C SER A 235 21.36 10.21 -1.05
N ALA A 236 20.10 10.20 -1.48
CA ALA A 236 19.67 10.84 -2.71
C ALA A 236 18.30 11.50 -2.57
N HIS A 237 18.15 12.65 -3.20
CA HIS A 237 16.88 13.31 -3.35
C HIS A 237 16.45 13.18 -4.81
N ILE A 238 15.74 12.09 -5.11
CA ILE A 238 15.35 11.75 -6.48
C ILE A 238 14.12 12.57 -6.85
N LYS A 239 14.20 13.27 -7.99
CA LYS A 239 13.04 13.76 -8.72
C LYS A 239 13.01 13.16 -10.09
N ALA A 240 11.84 12.68 -10.51
CA ALA A 240 11.66 12.01 -11.79
C ALA A 240 10.35 12.46 -12.44
N ALA A 241 10.33 12.53 -13.76
CA ALA A 241 9.15 12.90 -14.53
C ALA A 241 9.13 12.21 -15.90
N ILE A 242 7.93 12.09 -16.46
CA ILE A 242 7.72 11.64 -17.84
C ILE A 242 7.93 12.83 -18.79
N PHE A 243 8.61 12.56 -19.90
CA PHE A 243 8.77 13.52 -20.99
C PHE A 243 8.12 13.00 -22.26
N ARG A 244 7.55 13.92 -23.06
CA ARG A 244 7.00 13.63 -24.37
C ARG A 244 7.41 14.73 -25.34
N ALA A 245 8.14 14.36 -26.39
CA ALA A 245 8.75 15.31 -27.33
C ALA A 245 9.55 16.43 -26.64
N GLY A 246 10.30 16.10 -25.59
CA GLY A 246 11.11 17.02 -24.81
C GLY A 246 10.33 17.90 -23.81
N VAL A 247 9.01 17.74 -23.71
CA VAL A 247 8.15 18.49 -22.78
C VAL A 247 7.79 17.62 -21.58
N LEU A 248 8.00 18.17 -20.38
CA LEU A 248 7.64 17.53 -19.12
C LEU A 248 6.11 17.33 -19.03
N GLN A 249 5.68 16.14 -18.63
CA GLN A 249 4.29 15.78 -18.40
C GLN A 249 4.01 15.65 -16.91
N GLY A 250 2.84 16.14 -16.48
CA GLY A 250 2.41 16.06 -15.10
C GLY A 250 3.31 16.78 -14.10
N THR A 251 3.26 16.34 -12.85
CA THR A 251 4.11 16.83 -11.76
C THR A 251 5.26 15.86 -11.52
N PRO A 252 6.51 16.34 -11.35
CA PRO A 252 7.61 15.44 -11.01
C PRO A 252 7.35 14.68 -9.71
N THR A 253 7.51 13.37 -9.76
CA THR A 253 7.49 12.51 -8.58
C THR A 253 8.78 12.70 -7.78
N GLU A 254 8.68 12.81 -6.46
CA GLU A 254 9.79 13.11 -5.56
C GLU A 254 9.95 12.01 -4.51
N LYS A 255 11.16 11.54 -4.28
CA LYS A 255 11.49 10.56 -3.24
C LYS A 255 12.86 10.85 -2.62
N LYS A 256 12.89 11.00 -1.29
CA LYS A 256 14.13 10.98 -0.52
C LYS A 256 14.46 9.54 -0.18
N VAL A 257 15.70 9.15 -0.38
CA VAL A 257 16.21 7.78 -0.18
C VAL A 257 17.52 7.88 0.58
N ASP A 258 17.62 7.15 1.69
CA ASP A 258 18.79 7.17 2.56
C ASP A 258 19.24 5.73 2.87
N TYR A 259 20.43 5.34 2.41
CA TYR A 259 21.08 4.13 2.90
C TYR A 259 21.95 4.51 4.11
N HIS A 260 21.35 4.58 5.30
CA HIS A 260 21.98 5.05 6.51
C HIS A 260 22.61 3.93 7.34
N ARG A 261 23.41 4.29 8.37
CA ARG A 261 24.22 3.34 9.17
C ARG A 261 23.39 2.37 10.02
N ALA A 262 22.15 2.73 10.35
CA ALA A 262 21.29 1.90 11.19
C ALA A 262 20.46 0.88 10.42
N ILE A 263 20.52 0.84 9.08
CA ILE A 263 19.76 -0.14 8.29
C ILE A 263 20.12 -1.55 8.78
N ASN A 264 19.08 -2.33 9.08
CA ASN A 264 19.13 -3.70 9.57
C ASN A 264 19.91 -3.89 10.89
N LYS A 265 20.06 -2.82 11.68
CA LYS A 265 20.60 -2.93 13.04
C LYS A 265 19.53 -3.41 14.02
N PRO A 266 19.93 -4.08 15.13
CA PRO A 266 18.98 -4.46 16.17
C PRO A 266 18.29 -3.24 16.78
N ILE A 267 16.97 -3.35 16.96
CA ILE A 267 16.17 -2.36 17.66
C ILE A 267 15.39 -3.03 18.79
N HIS A 268 15.37 -2.39 19.95
CA HIS A 268 14.61 -2.81 21.13
C HIS A 268 13.55 -1.76 21.46
N TYR A 269 12.31 -2.20 21.69
CA TYR A 269 11.19 -1.34 22.06
C TYR A 269 10.90 -1.46 23.55
N ASN A 270 10.97 -0.32 24.25
CA ASN A 270 10.50 -0.20 25.64
C ASN A 270 8.98 0.09 25.66
N SER A 271 8.43 0.60 24.57
CA SER A 271 6.98 0.81 24.38
C SER A 271 6.34 -0.35 23.66
N LYS A 272 5.02 -0.47 23.85
CA LYS A 272 4.22 -1.50 23.17
C LYS A 272 3.83 -1.02 21.77
N LEU A 273 4.31 -1.70 20.76
CA LEU A 273 3.89 -1.56 19.38
C LEU A 273 2.44 -2.07 19.19
N TYR A 274 1.63 -1.33 18.44
CA TYR A 274 0.26 -1.74 18.15
C TYR A 274 0.24 -2.80 17.05
N SER A 275 -0.34 -3.98 17.34
CA SER A 275 -0.30 -5.14 16.43
C SER A 275 -0.97 -4.93 15.06
N GLY A 276 -1.89 -3.98 14.95
CA GLY A 276 -2.54 -3.63 13.69
C GLY A 276 -1.69 -2.74 12.76
N TYR A 277 -0.59 -2.16 13.28
CA TYR A 277 0.26 -1.23 12.53
C TYR A 277 1.74 -1.52 12.77
N MET A 278 2.20 -2.66 12.25
CA MET A 278 3.57 -3.17 12.46
C MET A 278 4.55 -2.74 11.36
N ALA A 279 4.10 -2.15 10.25
CA ALA A 279 4.90 -1.72 9.10
C ALA A 279 5.78 -2.81 8.52
N GLY A 280 5.65 -3.98 8.51
CA GLY A 280 6.54 -5.06 8.03
C GLY A 280 7.33 -5.76 9.13
N GLY A 281 7.14 -5.35 10.40
CA GLY A 281 7.68 -6.07 11.55
C GLY A 281 8.54 -5.24 12.49
N MET A 282 9.24 -5.92 13.38
CA MET A 282 9.99 -5.28 14.45
C MET A 282 11.13 -4.36 13.97
N ASN A 283 11.72 -4.63 12.80
CA ASN A 283 12.83 -3.85 12.25
C ASN A 283 12.38 -2.76 11.27
N ALA A 284 11.08 -2.52 11.14
CA ALA A 284 10.56 -1.61 10.12
C ALA A 284 11.02 -0.15 10.25
N LEU A 285 11.43 0.29 11.45
CA LEU A 285 12.02 1.63 11.63
C LEU A 285 13.48 1.74 11.16
N LEU A 286 14.08 0.64 10.71
CA LEU A 286 15.48 0.54 10.27
C LEU A 286 15.62 -0.29 8.99
N ASP A 287 14.58 -0.33 8.17
CA ASP A 287 14.58 -1.13 6.94
C ASP A 287 14.89 -0.33 5.67
N GLY A 288 15.05 0.99 5.79
CA GLY A 288 15.34 1.90 4.68
C GLY A 288 14.12 2.30 3.87
N TYR A 289 12.92 1.88 4.28
CA TYR A 289 11.68 2.22 3.59
C TYR A 289 10.92 3.34 4.31
N ARG A 290 10.74 4.46 3.63
CA ARG A 290 9.90 5.53 4.15
C ARG A 290 8.45 5.38 3.73
N GLY A 291 7.54 5.65 4.67
CA GLY A 291 6.10 5.66 4.43
C GLY A 291 5.67 6.75 3.43
N GLY A 292 4.55 6.52 2.76
CA GLY A 292 3.91 7.44 1.84
C GLY A 292 2.91 8.38 2.52
N LEU A 293 1.87 8.73 1.77
CA LEU A 293 0.85 9.69 2.19
C LEU A 293 -0.29 9.06 3.01
N THR A 294 -0.23 7.77 3.29
CA THR A 294 -1.23 7.08 4.11
C THR A 294 -0.56 6.13 5.09
N TYR A 295 -1.05 6.08 6.33
CA TYR A 295 -0.58 5.13 7.34
C TYR A 295 -1.01 3.66 7.04
N LEU A 296 -1.85 3.46 6.03
CA LEU A 296 -2.31 2.13 5.57
C LEU A 296 -1.43 1.52 4.48
N ASP A 297 -0.32 2.15 4.11
CA ASP A 297 0.60 1.65 3.07
C ASP A 297 1.53 0.52 3.53
N GLY A 298 1.42 0.13 4.82
CA GLY A 298 2.25 -0.91 5.42
C GLY A 298 3.70 -0.47 5.72
N ARG A 299 3.97 0.85 5.78
CA ARG A 299 5.30 1.44 6.04
C ARG A 299 5.37 2.29 7.30
N TRP A 300 4.26 2.42 8.02
CA TRP A 300 4.17 3.23 9.23
C TRP A 300 3.93 2.34 10.45
N GLN A 301 4.81 2.42 11.44
CA GLN A 301 4.56 1.81 12.75
C GLN A 301 3.70 2.73 13.62
N GLY A 302 2.67 2.16 14.24
CA GLY A 302 1.70 2.88 15.06
C GLY A 302 1.81 2.56 16.55
N TYR A 303 1.71 3.59 17.39
CA TYR A 303 1.77 3.52 18.85
C TYR A 303 0.57 4.25 19.45
N LEU A 304 -0.10 3.65 20.44
CA LEU A 304 -1.20 4.27 21.20
C LEU A 304 -0.73 5.09 22.39
N ASN A 305 0.55 5.00 22.73
CA ASN A 305 1.20 5.73 23.82
C ASN A 305 2.54 6.26 23.31
N ASP A 306 3.41 6.69 24.23
CA ASP A 306 4.76 7.13 23.91
C ASP A 306 5.52 6.07 23.10
N LEU A 307 6.32 6.50 22.12
CA LEU A 307 7.38 5.70 21.54
C LEU A 307 8.62 5.81 22.40
N ASP A 308 9.20 4.67 22.76
CA ASP A 308 10.52 4.56 23.39
C ASP A 308 11.22 3.34 22.80
N CYS A 309 12.26 3.58 22.02
CA CYS A 309 13.05 2.52 21.40
C CYS A 309 14.54 2.80 21.44
N VAL A 310 15.34 1.74 21.39
CA VAL A 310 16.81 1.77 21.43
C VAL A 310 17.35 1.03 20.23
N VAL A 311 18.15 1.70 19.43
CA VAL A 311 18.93 1.11 18.32
C VAL A 311 20.31 0.74 18.83
N ASP A 312 20.77 -0.53 18.62
CA ASP A 312 22.14 -0.97 18.91
C ASP A 312 22.98 -0.93 17.63
N MET A 313 23.92 0.00 17.55
CA MET A 313 24.82 0.14 16.41
C MET A 313 25.86 -0.99 16.33
N GLY A 314 25.94 -1.85 17.38
CA GLY A 314 26.87 -2.99 17.48
C GLY A 314 28.21 -2.64 18.14
N GLU A 315 28.71 -1.45 17.91
CA GLU A 315 29.94 -0.91 18.48
C GLU A 315 29.81 0.60 18.71
N VAL A 316 30.70 1.15 19.54
CA VAL A 316 30.79 2.61 19.70
C VAL A 316 31.27 3.22 18.39
N THR A 317 30.47 4.10 17.81
CA THR A 317 30.73 4.73 16.52
C THR A 317 30.46 6.23 16.57
N ASP A 318 31.04 6.99 15.66
CA ASP A 318 30.78 8.42 15.53
C ASP A 318 29.40 8.62 14.87
N ILE A 319 28.55 9.41 15.48
CA ILE A 319 27.18 9.75 15.05
C ILE A 319 27.11 11.26 14.87
N HIS A 320 26.71 11.71 13.68
CA HIS A 320 26.64 13.13 13.33
C HIS A 320 25.21 13.64 13.19
N LYS A 321 24.30 12.74 12.85
CA LYS A 321 22.88 13.09 12.64
C LYS A 321 21.99 11.91 13.00
N VAL A 322 20.90 12.21 13.69
CA VAL A 322 19.78 11.28 13.92
C VAL A 322 18.49 11.99 13.54
N SER A 323 17.65 11.36 12.74
CA SER A 323 16.32 11.90 12.45
C SER A 323 15.23 10.82 12.47
N SER A 324 14.02 11.24 12.83
CA SER A 324 12.80 10.43 12.75
C SER A 324 11.65 11.29 12.25
N ARG A 325 10.78 10.72 11.43
CA ARG A 325 9.65 11.44 10.83
C ARG A 325 8.33 10.91 11.37
N PHE A 326 7.42 11.82 11.70
CA PHE A 326 6.09 11.50 12.20
C PHE A 326 5.00 12.10 11.31
N MET A 327 3.86 11.38 11.23
CA MET A 327 2.69 11.77 10.47
C MET A 327 1.63 12.43 11.37
N GLN A 328 0.88 13.39 10.84
CA GLN A 328 -0.38 13.85 11.40
C GLN A 328 -1.51 13.72 10.37
N LEU A 329 -2.62 13.13 10.82
CA LEU A 329 -3.91 13.09 10.11
C LEU A 329 -4.99 12.94 11.18
N ILE A 330 -5.52 14.04 11.69
CA ILE A 330 -6.35 14.01 12.91
C ILE A 330 -7.74 13.38 12.72
N GLY A 331 -8.27 13.32 11.49
CA GLY A 331 -9.56 12.68 11.23
C GLY A 331 -9.65 11.24 11.74
N PRO A 332 -8.70 10.36 11.41
CA PRO A 332 -8.62 9.00 11.96
C PRO A 332 -7.91 8.91 13.31
N GLY A 333 -7.54 10.01 13.95
CA GLY A 333 -6.90 10.03 15.28
C GLY A 333 -5.38 9.83 15.24
N VAL A 334 -4.70 10.30 14.21
CA VAL A 334 -3.23 10.28 14.08
C VAL A 334 -2.67 11.65 14.41
N TYR A 335 -1.76 11.72 15.40
CA TYR A 335 -1.22 12.97 15.90
C TYR A 335 0.31 12.98 15.89
N GLN A 336 0.90 14.19 15.78
CA GLN A 336 2.31 14.37 16.10
C GLN A 336 2.56 14.04 17.59
N PRO A 337 3.75 13.51 17.96
CA PRO A 337 4.18 13.54 19.34
C PRO A 337 4.29 14.99 19.83
N GLY A 338 4.15 15.23 21.13
CA GLY A 338 4.34 16.56 21.70
C GLY A 338 5.78 17.04 21.58
N GLU A 339 6.69 16.09 21.73
CA GLU A 339 8.14 16.31 21.61
C GLU A 339 8.84 14.99 21.30
N VAL A 340 10.04 15.08 20.74
CA VAL A 340 10.95 13.94 20.51
C VAL A 340 12.26 14.24 21.22
N GLU A 341 12.75 13.29 22.04
CA GLU A 341 14.03 13.33 22.73
C GLU A 341 15.00 12.32 22.12
N LEU A 342 16.22 12.75 21.89
CA LEU A 342 17.34 11.90 21.52
C LEU A 342 18.25 11.69 22.72
N LEU A 343 18.58 10.42 23.02
CA LEU A 343 19.57 10.06 24.02
C LEU A 343 20.61 9.12 23.41
N THR A 344 21.85 9.24 23.87
CA THR A 344 22.97 8.38 23.43
C THR A 344 23.62 7.71 24.63
N SER A 345 24.18 6.50 24.39
CA SER A 345 24.93 5.75 25.39
C SER A 345 26.03 4.90 24.74
N GLU A 346 27.14 4.72 25.43
CA GLU A 346 28.20 3.80 25.02
C GLU A 346 28.00 2.39 25.64
N ASP A 347 27.43 2.30 26.82
CA ASP A 347 27.29 1.07 27.64
C ASP A 347 25.86 0.46 27.62
N GLY A 348 24.84 1.23 27.19
CA GLY A 348 23.44 0.83 27.21
C GLY A 348 22.75 0.99 28.56
N GLU A 349 23.45 1.47 29.60
CA GLU A 349 22.94 1.71 30.93
C GLU A 349 22.82 3.21 31.24
N SER A 350 23.87 3.97 30.93
CA SER A 350 23.98 5.42 31.19
C SER A 350 23.66 6.19 29.91
N TYR A 351 22.51 6.85 29.85
CA TYR A 351 22.04 7.62 28.70
C TYR A 351 22.20 9.13 28.95
N ILE A 352 22.75 9.82 27.95
CA ILE A 352 22.92 11.28 27.94
C ILE A 352 21.93 11.86 26.93
N SER A 353 21.08 12.79 27.38
CA SER A 353 20.17 13.52 26.47
C SER A 353 20.95 14.46 25.56
N GLN A 354 20.70 14.35 24.28
CA GLN A 354 21.31 15.18 23.23
C GLN A 354 20.38 16.32 22.79
N GLY A 355 19.18 16.36 23.34
CA GLY A 355 18.22 17.42 23.15
C GLY A 355 16.79 16.91 23.00
N VAL A 356 15.88 17.87 23.07
CA VAL A 356 14.43 17.66 22.90
C VAL A 356 13.93 18.62 21.82
N ILE A 357 13.20 18.12 20.85
CA ILE A 357 12.59 18.93 19.80
C ILE A 357 11.07 18.87 19.96
N PRO A 358 10.39 20.01 20.21
CA PRO A 358 8.93 20.04 20.27
C PRO A 358 8.30 19.96 18.88
N THR A 359 7.04 19.52 18.81
CA THR A 359 6.25 19.62 17.59
C THR A 359 5.97 21.08 17.23
N THR A 360 6.01 21.37 15.93
CA THR A 360 5.66 22.70 15.39
C THR A 360 4.31 22.67 14.65
N ILE A 361 3.76 21.49 14.39
CA ILE A 361 2.47 21.31 13.74
C ILE A 361 1.36 21.42 14.79
N SER A 362 0.36 22.27 14.51
CA SER A 362 -0.81 22.41 15.39
C SER A 362 -1.61 21.11 15.47
N ASN A 363 -2.00 20.68 16.67
CA ASN A 363 -2.88 19.52 16.86
C ASN A 363 -4.34 19.76 16.40
N THR A 364 -4.65 20.93 15.88
CA THR A 364 -5.93 21.29 15.26
C THR A 364 -5.85 21.34 13.72
N ASP A 365 -4.66 21.20 13.16
CA ASP A 365 -4.46 21.16 11.72
C ASP A 365 -4.98 19.81 11.17
N LYS A 366 -6.00 19.89 10.30
CA LYS A 366 -6.69 18.71 9.76
C LYS A 366 -6.03 18.13 8.52
N ASP A 367 -5.13 18.88 7.90
CA ASP A 367 -4.46 18.45 6.70
C ASP A 367 -3.41 17.38 7.02
N LEU A 368 -3.21 16.45 6.07
CA LEU A 368 -2.11 15.50 6.15
C LEU A 368 -0.80 16.28 6.19
N SER A 369 -0.04 16.08 7.25
CA SER A 369 1.24 16.77 7.45
C SER A 369 2.29 15.85 8.07
N PHE A 370 3.56 16.20 7.88
CA PHE A 370 4.70 15.44 8.37
C PHE A 370 5.69 16.39 9.03
N GLN A 371 6.25 15.96 10.16
CA GLN A 371 7.40 16.64 10.77
C GLN A 371 8.56 15.67 10.91
N GLU A 372 9.74 16.09 10.46
CA GLU A 372 11.00 15.38 10.67
C GLU A 372 11.74 16.04 11.83
N TYR A 373 12.01 15.26 12.87
CA TYR A 373 12.77 15.67 14.06
C TYR A 373 14.22 15.30 13.82
N THR A 374 15.07 16.31 13.60
CA THR A 374 16.47 16.12 13.22
C THR A 374 17.40 16.68 14.29
N PHE A 375 18.25 15.82 14.83
CA PHE A 375 19.31 16.14 15.78
C PHE A 375 20.65 16.09 15.04
N ASN A 376 21.42 17.16 15.15
CA ASN A 376 22.78 17.24 14.60
C ASN A 376 23.77 17.46 15.75
N GLY A 377 24.89 16.75 15.70
CA GLY A 377 25.94 16.84 16.70
C GLY A 377 27.11 15.91 16.36
N ASP A 378 28.09 15.82 17.24
CA ASP A 378 29.22 14.90 17.12
C ASP A 378 29.23 14.05 18.40
N TRP A 379 28.65 12.87 18.31
CA TRP A 379 28.52 11.97 19.45
C TRP A 379 29.25 10.66 19.19
N LYS A 380 29.82 10.10 20.24
CA LYS A 380 30.29 8.71 20.25
C LYS A 380 29.28 7.88 21.02
N ALA A 381 28.68 6.90 20.35
CA ALA A 381 27.66 6.07 20.97
C ALA A 381 27.56 4.70 20.28
N ARG A 382 27.15 3.69 21.05
CA ARG A 382 26.69 2.42 20.56
C ARG A 382 25.17 2.34 20.56
N TYR A 383 24.54 2.93 21.59
CA TYR A 383 23.08 2.86 21.76
C TYR A 383 22.46 4.23 21.50
N ILE A 384 21.50 4.26 20.60
CA ILE A 384 20.72 5.45 20.24
C ILE A 384 19.28 5.23 20.70
N ARG A 385 18.81 6.01 21.66
CA ARG A 385 17.45 5.92 22.20
C ARG A 385 16.62 7.10 21.74
N ILE A 386 15.46 6.82 21.18
CA ILE A 386 14.49 7.83 20.77
C ILE A 386 13.25 7.67 21.60
N LYS A 387 12.80 8.79 22.17
CA LYS A 387 11.54 8.91 22.90
C LYS A 387 10.68 9.95 22.21
N ALA A 388 9.47 9.55 21.80
CA ALA A 388 8.46 10.46 21.30
C ALA A 388 7.26 10.42 22.25
N LYS A 389 6.96 11.56 22.86
CA LYS A 389 5.98 11.67 23.94
C LYS A 389 4.59 11.95 23.37
N GLU A 390 3.60 11.16 23.76
CA GLU A 390 2.21 11.39 23.41
C GLU A 390 1.73 12.78 23.89
N ALA A 391 1.04 13.51 23.02
CA ALA A 391 0.44 14.80 23.35
C ALA A 391 -1.10 14.77 23.29
N ASN A 392 -1.66 13.82 22.56
CA ASN A 392 -3.10 13.70 22.33
C ASN A 392 -3.50 12.22 22.38
N LYS A 393 -4.72 11.93 22.82
CA LYS A 393 -5.27 10.57 22.76
C LYS A 393 -5.45 10.16 21.31
N GLY A 394 -4.72 9.16 20.87
CA GLY A 394 -4.75 8.62 19.51
C GLY A 394 -3.48 7.86 19.16
N PHE A 395 -3.14 7.83 17.90
CA PHE A 395 -1.94 7.16 17.42
C PHE A 395 -0.81 8.15 17.16
N ILE A 396 0.42 7.74 17.48
CA ILE A 396 1.66 8.29 16.95
C ILE A 396 2.13 7.33 15.85
N PHE A 397 2.40 7.83 14.64
CA PHE A 397 2.96 7.04 13.55
C PHE A 397 4.33 7.56 13.13
N THR A 398 5.30 6.64 13.05
CA THR A 398 6.64 6.91 12.52
C THR A 398 7.04 5.84 11.50
N ASP A 399 7.92 6.18 10.57
CA ASP A 399 8.29 5.30 9.44
C ASP A 399 9.74 4.83 9.49
N GLU A 400 10.70 5.72 9.75
CA GLU A 400 12.13 5.40 9.68
C GLU A 400 12.94 6.23 10.68
N ILE A 401 13.95 5.60 11.28
CA ILE A 401 14.97 6.25 12.10
C ILE A 401 16.29 6.27 11.32
N VAL A 402 16.69 7.43 10.86
CA VAL A 402 17.89 7.62 10.04
C VAL A 402 19.06 8.05 10.90
N ILE A 403 20.19 7.32 10.83
CA ILE A 403 21.41 7.57 11.64
C ILE A 403 22.63 7.70 10.70
N TRP A 404 23.35 8.83 10.82
CA TRP A 404 24.57 9.15 10.06
C TRP A 404 25.74 9.42 10.96
#